data_79527ad51f1c37da36fccfa86d053319
#
_entry.id   79527ad51f1c37da36fccfa86d053319
#
_cell.length_a   1.000
_cell.length_b   1.000
_cell.length_c   1.000
_cell.angle_alpha   90.00
_cell.angle_beta   90.00
_cell.angle_gamma   90.00
#
_symmetry.space_group_name_H-M   'P 1'
#
loop_
_entity.id
_entity.type
_entity.pdbx_description
1 polymer ?
#
loop_
_entity_poly.entity_id
_entity_poly.type
_entity_poly.pdbx_seq_one_letter_code
_entity_poly.pdbx_strand_id
1 'polypeptide(L)'
;MPAKTPEVHTATTVVADDASHTLWLRRPGMAALLAAALGSGLGLVASFVLSLETLHLAQHPGGALNCDVNAVLSCSTVARHWSATVFGFPNSFVGMMTVPVMITVVVALLAGARLPRWFVRSAWGGAVLGMIFALWMFYMSFAVIRVLCPWCLTLDVGMLLIFFGMTRYCIEAGVIGGERTKRFARHGYDVLCGVSVLVLAVALIIVKFGAELL
;
A
#
# COMPACT_ATOMS: atom_id res chain seq x y z
N MET A 1 -38.89 -0.84 -55.22
CA MET A 1 -37.85 -1.34 -54.31
C MET A 1 -37.02 -0.16 -53.89
N PRO A 2 -37.10 0.29 -52.65
CA PRO A 2 -36.25 1.39 -52.18
C PRO A 2 -34.91 0.84 -51.72
N ALA A 3 -33.83 1.49 -52.13
CA ALA A 3 -32.46 1.19 -51.78
C ALA A 3 -32.20 1.50 -50.28
N LYS A 4 -31.65 0.52 -49.59
CA LYS A 4 -31.27 0.60 -48.19
C LYS A 4 -29.93 1.33 -48.09
N THR A 5 -29.91 2.53 -47.51
CA THR A 5 -28.70 3.29 -47.18
C THR A 5 -27.91 2.57 -46.13
N PRO A 6 -26.57 2.43 -46.26
CA PRO A 6 -25.72 1.84 -45.21
C PRO A 6 -25.61 2.79 -44.04
N GLU A 7 -25.99 2.31 -42.86
CA GLU A 7 -25.95 3.04 -41.60
C GLU A 7 -24.52 3.33 -41.17
N VAL A 8 -24.27 4.60 -40.88
CA VAL A 8 -23.07 5.15 -40.27
C VAL A 8 -23.08 4.79 -38.75
N HIS A 9 -22.91 3.48 -38.41
CA HIS A 9 -22.87 3.04 -37.02
C HIS A 9 -21.46 2.91 -36.42
N THR A 10 -20.40 3.01 -37.24
CA THR A 10 -19.04 2.68 -36.77
C THR A 10 -18.29 3.87 -36.13
N ALA A 11 -18.63 5.10 -36.47
CA ALA A 11 -17.92 6.29 -35.95
C ALA A 11 -18.41 6.72 -34.55
N THR A 12 -19.69 6.48 -34.23
CA THR A 12 -20.29 6.92 -32.97
C THR A 12 -19.89 6.03 -31.80
N THR A 13 -19.60 4.74 -32.03
CA THR A 13 -19.21 3.79 -30.99
C THR A 13 -17.77 4.01 -30.51
N VAL A 14 -16.84 4.36 -31.41
CA VAL A 14 -15.44 4.60 -31.06
C VAL A 14 -15.27 5.90 -30.23
N VAL A 15 -16.02 6.95 -30.58
CA VAL A 15 -15.98 8.23 -29.85
C VAL A 15 -16.65 8.11 -28.47
N ALA A 16 -17.70 7.28 -28.35
CA ALA A 16 -18.36 7.02 -27.07
C ALA A 16 -17.50 6.19 -26.11
N ASP A 17 -16.68 5.28 -26.64
CA ASP A 17 -15.78 4.45 -25.84
C ASP A 17 -14.61 5.27 -25.27
N ASP A 18 -14.04 6.17 -26.07
CA ASP A 18 -12.96 7.08 -25.63
C ASP A 18 -13.46 8.11 -24.60
N ALA A 19 -14.69 8.63 -24.77
CA ALA A 19 -15.33 9.51 -23.79
C ALA A 19 -15.66 8.77 -22.48
N SER A 20 -16.00 7.49 -22.53
CA SER A 20 -16.23 6.67 -21.34
C SER A 20 -14.93 6.45 -20.57
N HIS A 21 -13.81 6.17 -21.23
CA HIS A 21 -12.50 6.01 -20.61
C HIS A 21 -12.04 7.27 -19.88
N THR A 22 -12.24 8.45 -20.45
CA THR A 22 -11.88 9.73 -19.81
C THR A 22 -12.80 10.09 -18.64
N LEU A 23 -14.07 9.67 -18.66
CA LEU A 23 -15.01 9.84 -17.55
C LEU A 23 -14.69 8.94 -16.35
N TRP A 24 -14.09 7.76 -16.56
CA TRP A 24 -13.64 6.87 -15.48
C TRP A 24 -12.53 7.52 -14.64
N LEU A 25 -11.60 8.23 -15.27
CA LEU A 25 -10.51 8.92 -14.58
C LEU A 25 -10.97 10.14 -13.74
N ARG A 26 -12.19 10.64 -13.95
CA ARG A 26 -12.79 11.75 -13.20
C ARG A 26 -13.67 11.32 -12.02
N ARG A 27 -13.81 10.01 -11.75
CA ARG A 27 -14.59 9.55 -10.59
C ARG A 27 -13.91 9.98 -9.29
N PRO A 28 -14.67 10.56 -8.33
CA PRO A 28 -14.13 10.85 -7.02
C PRO A 28 -13.56 9.57 -6.40
N GLY A 29 -12.37 9.67 -5.81
CA GLY A 29 -11.68 8.52 -5.21
C GLY A 29 -10.80 7.67 -6.14
N MET A 30 -10.79 7.89 -7.46
CA MET A 30 -9.97 7.10 -8.40
C MET A 30 -8.47 7.21 -8.10
N ALA A 31 -7.96 8.43 -7.91
CA ALA A 31 -6.55 8.64 -7.56
C ALA A 31 -6.18 7.96 -6.24
N ALA A 32 -7.09 7.96 -5.28
CA ALA A 32 -6.90 7.30 -3.99
C ALA A 32 -6.84 5.77 -4.14
N LEU A 33 -7.72 5.19 -4.96
CA LEU A 33 -7.69 3.76 -5.27
C LEU A 33 -6.43 3.36 -6.06
N LEU A 34 -5.96 4.20 -6.98
CA LEU A 34 -4.71 3.96 -7.70
C LEU A 34 -3.51 3.98 -6.74
N ALA A 35 -3.47 4.93 -5.80
CA ALA A 35 -2.45 4.95 -4.76
C ALA A 35 -2.50 3.67 -3.90
N ALA A 36 -3.70 3.23 -3.49
CA ALA A 36 -3.87 1.98 -2.76
C ALA A 36 -3.46 0.75 -3.58
N ALA A 37 -3.73 0.73 -4.90
CA ALA A 37 -3.30 -0.34 -5.80
C ALA A 37 -1.78 -0.41 -5.92
N LEU A 38 -1.12 0.73 -6.12
CA LEU A 38 0.34 0.83 -6.16
C LEU A 38 0.95 0.38 -4.82
N GLY A 39 0.41 0.86 -3.70
CA GLY A 39 0.84 0.47 -2.36
C GLY A 39 0.68 -1.03 -2.12
N SER A 40 -0.42 -1.62 -2.57
CA SER A 40 -0.66 -3.06 -2.47
C SER A 40 0.32 -3.86 -3.35
N GLY A 41 0.63 -3.39 -4.54
CA GLY A 41 1.64 -3.99 -5.41
C GLY A 41 3.03 -3.99 -4.76
N LEU A 42 3.47 -2.83 -4.26
CA LEU A 42 4.73 -2.71 -3.52
C LEU A 42 4.77 -3.60 -2.28
N GLY A 43 3.68 -3.58 -1.49
CA GLY A 43 3.56 -4.40 -0.29
C GLY A 43 3.62 -5.90 -0.58
N LEU A 44 3.00 -6.36 -1.68
CA LEU A 44 3.05 -7.77 -2.09
C LEU A 44 4.46 -8.19 -2.48
N VAL A 45 5.13 -7.39 -3.33
CA VAL A 45 6.51 -7.68 -3.74
C VAL A 45 7.44 -7.72 -2.52
N ALA A 46 7.36 -6.72 -1.63
CA ALA A 46 8.19 -6.68 -0.44
C ALA A 46 7.92 -7.86 0.49
N SER A 47 6.65 -8.22 0.74
CA SER A 47 6.29 -9.38 1.57
C SER A 47 6.77 -10.69 0.95
N PHE A 48 6.70 -10.82 -0.38
CA PHE A 48 7.18 -12.00 -1.09
C PHE A 48 8.69 -12.16 -0.95
N VAL A 49 9.47 -11.09 -1.23
CA VAL A 49 10.92 -11.11 -1.10
C VAL A 49 11.33 -11.41 0.34
N LEU A 50 10.74 -10.72 1.34
CA LEU A 50 11.01 -10.98 2.75
C LEU A 50 10.70 -12.43 3.16
N SER A 51 9.66 -13.03 2.59
CA SER A 51 9.31 -14.43 2.88
C SER A 51 10.34 -15.40 2.29
N LEU A 52 10.84 -15.15 1.08
CA LEU A 52 11.93 -15.94 0.51
C LEU A 52 13.22 -15.81 1.32
N GLU A 53 13.58 -14.59 1.72
CA GLU A 53 14.76 -14.31 2.51
C GLU A 53 14.69 -14.99 3.91
N THR A 54 13.53 -14.97 4.57
CA THR A 54 13.36 -15.66 5.86
C THR A 54 13.40 -17.18 5.74
N LEU A 55 12.89 -17.75 4.64
CA LEU A 55 13.03 -19.18 4.35
C LEU A 55 14.48 -19.55 4.08
N HIS A 56 15.21 -18.72 3.34
CA HIS A 56 16.65 -18.92 3.10
C HIS A 56 17.44 -18.90 4.40
N LEU A 57 17.17 -17.96 5.33
CA LEU A 57 17.79 -17.92 6.64
C LEU A 57 17.46 -19.14 7.51
N ALA A 58 16.25 -19.68 7.39
CA ALA A 58 15.85 -20.89 8.13
C ALA A 58 16.64 -22.12 7.65
N GLN A 59 16.97 -22.19 6.36
CA GLN A 59 17.79 -23.26 5.77
C GLN A 59 19.30 -23.06 6.01
N HIS A 60 19.76 -21.81 6.09
CA HIS A 60 21.16 -21.44 6.25
C HIS A 60 21.31 -20.43 7.41
N PRO A 61 21.29 -20.86 8.68
CA PRO A 61 21.26 -19.95 9.84
C PRO A 61 22.43 -18.97 9.94
N GLY A 62 23.57 -19.28 9.32
CA GLY A 62 24.77 -18.42 9.24
C GLY A 62 24.85 -17.56 7.96
N GLY A 63 23.90 -17.70 7.04
CA GLY A 63 23.91 -16.99 5.76
C GLY A 63 23.69 -15.49 5.90
N ALA A 64 24.32 -14.71 4.99
CA ALA A 64 23.96 -13.32 4.75
C ALA A 64 22.88 -13.26 3.67
N LEU A 65 22.06 -12.21 3.70
CA LEU A 65 21.02 -11.97 2.71
C LEU A 65 21.49 -10.95 1.66
N ASN A 66 20.84 -10.97 0.47
CA ASN A 66 21.17 -10.03 -0.60
C ASN A 66 20.91 -8.56 -0.22
N CYS A 67 20.09 -8.31 0.79
CA CYS A 67 19.77 -6.99 1.32
C CYS A 67 20.63 -6.59 2.55
N ASP A 68 21.66 -7.35 2.88
CA ASP A 68 22.67 -7.00 3.88
C ASP A 68 23.77 -6.16 3.21
N VAL A 69 23.60 -4.84 3.22
CA VAL A 69 24.49 -3.89 2.52
C VAL A 69 25.63 -3.42 3.42
N ASN A 70 25.30 -3.06 4.68
CA ASN A 70 26.25 -2.58 5.68
C ASN A 70 25.72 -2.81 7.11
N ALA A 71 26.46 -2.34 8.12
CA ALA A 71 26.07 -2.52 9.53
C ALA A 71 24.72 -1.90 9.91
N VAL A 72 24.24 -0.90 9.14
CA VAL A 72 22.99 -0.17 9.36
C VAL A 72 21.85 -0.71 8.50
N LEU A 73 22.17 -1.21 7.30
CA LEU A 73 21.20 -1.77 6.35
C LEU A 73 21.37 -3.28 6.28
N SER A 74 20.57 -4.03 7.05
CA SER A 74 20.64 -5.48 7.13
C SER A 74 19.28 -6.11 7.37
N CYS A 75 18.80 -6.88 6.38
CA CYS A 75 17.58 -7.66 6.52
C CYS A 75 17.75 -8.85 7.47
N SER A 76 18.93 -9.50 7.46
CA SER A 76 19.18 -10.68 8.28
C SER A 76 19.13 -10.34 9.77
N THR A 77 19.68 -9.19 10.17
CA THR A 77 19.65 -8.71 11.56
C THR A 77 18.20 -8.47 12.01
N VAL A 78 17.38 -7.82 11.20
CA VAL A 78 15.97 -7.56 11.52
C VAL A 78 15.17 -8.87 11.54
N ALA A 79 15.40 -9.77 10.57
CA ALA A 79 14.68 -11.04 10.48
C ALA A 79 14.96 -12.01 11.65
N ARG A 80 16.14 -11.93 12.26
CA ARG A 80 16.52 -12.76 13.43
C ARG A 80 15.97 -12.21 14.75
N HIS A 81 15.49 -10.98 14.78
CA HIS A 81 14.93 -10.39 15.99
C HIS A 81 13.54 -10.97 16.27
N TRP A 82 13.19 -11.17 17.54
CA TRP A 82 11.90 -11.75 17.95
C TRP A 82 10.68 -11.01 17.38
N SER A 83 10.80 -9.70 17.15
CA SER A 83 9.74 -8.90 16.55
C SER A 83 9.39 -9.29 15.12
N ALA A 84 10.28 -9.98 14.40
CA ALA A 84 10.01 -10.49 13.07
C ALA A 84 9.13 -11.76 13.04
N THR A 85 8.94 -12.40 14.21
CA THR A 85 8.19 -13.66 14.35
C THR A 85 7.17 -13.62 15.49
N VAL A 86 6.48 -12.48 15.65
CA VAL A 86 5.52 -12.24 16.77
C VAL A 86 4.40 -13.27 16.80
N PHE A 87 3.99 -13.77 15.64
CA PHE A 87 2.91 -14.76 15.52
C PHE A 87 3.41 -16.22 15.58
N GLY A 88 4.70 -16.45 15.94
CA GLY A 88 5.32 -17.77 15.90
C GLY A 88 5.80 -18.20 14.51
N PHE A 89 5.60 -17.39 13.50
CA PHE A 89 6.09 -17.53 12.13
C PHE A 89 6.48 -16.15 11.58
N PRO A 90 7.24 -16.07 10.46
CA PRO A 90 7.68 -14.79 9.90
C PRO A 90 6.50 -13.86 9.57
N ASN A 91 6.56 -12.61 10.07
CA ASN A 91 5.50 -11.63 9.86
C ASN A 91 5.24 -11.32 8.39
N SER A 92 6.22 -11.52 7.50
CA SER A 92 6.08 -11.37 6.05
C SER A 92 4.98 -12.26 5.46
N PHE A 93 4.73 -13.43 6.05
CA PHE A 93 3.64 -14.32 5.63
C PHE A 93 2.26 -13.71 5.87
N VAL A 94 2.09 -12.92 6.94
CA VAL A 94 0.85 -12.17 7.16
C VAL A 94 0.62 -11.19 6.01
N GLY A 95 1.68 -10.49 5.57
CA GLY A 95 1.63 -9.62 4.39
C GLY A 95 1.24 -10.38 3.13
N MET A 96 1.86 -11.55 2.89
CA MET A 96 1.52 -12.39 1.73
C MET A 96 0.07 -12.90 1.73
N MET A 97 -0.55 -13.06 2.90
CA MET A 97 -1.95 -13.49 3.01
C MET A 97 -2.92 -12.30 2.87
N THR A 98 -2.60 -11.17 3.47
CA THR A 98 -3.54 -10.04 3.60
C THR A 98 -3.48 -9.07 2.42
N VAL A 99 -2.31 -8.82 1.85
CA VAL A 99 -2.15 -7.86 0.75
C VAL A 99 -2.87 -8.31 -0.53
N PRO A 100 -2.87 -9.58 -0.97
CA PRO A 100 -3.66 -10.02 -2.12
C PRO A 100 -5.16 -9.80 -1.93
N VAL A 101 -5.67 -9.95 -0.71
CA VAL A 101 -7.08 -9.63 -0.41
C VAL A 101 -7.33 -8.15 -0.64
N MET A 102 -6.42 -7.27 -0.17
CA MET A 102 -6.53 -5.84 -0.39
C MET A 102 -6.44 -5.49 -1.88
N ILE A 103 -5.55 -6.12 -2.65
CA ILE A 103 -5.46 -5.96 -4.11
C ILE A 103 -6.80 -6.29 -4.76
N THR A 104 -7.41 -7.42 -4.40
CA THR A 104 -8.69 -7.86 -4.95
C THR A 104 -9.79 -6.83 -4.67
N VAL A 105 -9.86 -6.31 -3.45
CA VAL A 105 -10.84 -5.29 -3.07
C VAL A 105 -10.62 -3.99 -3.86
N VAL A 106 -9.38 -3.52 -3.93
CA VAL A 106 -9.03 -2.27 -4.61
C VAL A 106 -9.29 -2.39 -6.13
N VAL A 107 -8.93 -3.51 -6.75
CA VAL A 107 -9.17 -3.77 -8.18
C VAL A 107 -10.68 -3.86 -8.46
N ALA A 108 -11.45 -4.53 -7.61
CA ALA A 108 -12.91 -4.58 -7.75
C ALA A 108 -13.53 -3.18 -7.68
N LEU A 109 -13.07 -2.33 -6.74
CA LEU A 109 -13.54 -0.95 -6.61
C LEU A 109 -13.12 -0.10 -7.81
N LEU A 110 -11.91 -0.26 -8.34
CA LEU A 110 -11.43 0.38 -9.56
C LEU A 110 -12.28 -0.02 -10.78
N ALA A 111 -12.63 -1.30 -10.88
CA ALA A 111 -13.54 -1.82 -11.91
C ALA A 111 -14.99 -1.32 -11.75
N GLY A 112 -15.31 -0.60 -10.68
CA GLY A 112 -16.63 -0.03 -10.43
C GLY A 112 -17.61 -0.98 -9.74
N ALA A 113 -17.12 -2.04 -9.10
CA ALA A 113 -17.95 -2.95 -8.32
C ALA A 113 -18.62 -2.21 -7.15
N ARG A 114 -19.91 -2.49 -6.94
CA ARG A 114 -20.68 -1.95 -5.81
C ARG A 114 -20.60 -2.92 -4.64
N LEU A 115 -19.62 -2.73 -3.78
CA LEU A 115 -19.47 -3.53 -2.58
C LEU A 115 -20.33 -2.99 -1.42
N PRO A 116 -20.89 -3.84 -0.55
CA PRO A 116 -21.66 -3.40 0.60
C PRO A 116 -20.78 -2.59 1.56
N ARG A 117 -21.37 -1.60 2.22
CA ARG A 117 -20.65 -0.67 3.11
C ARG A 117 -19.87 -1.37 4.23
N TRP A 118 -20.43 -2.43 4.81
CA TRP A 118 -19.76 -3.18 5.86
C TRP A 118 -18.47 -3.81 5.38
N PHE A 119 -18.46 -4.36 4.16
CA PHE A 119 -17.28 -4.99 3.55
C PHE A 119 -16.16 -3.98 3.30
N VAL A 120 -16.51 -2.81 2.73
CA VAL A 120 -15.52 -1.73 2.51
C VAL A 120 -14.98 -1.19 3.83
N ARG A 121 -15.82 -1.10 4.88
CA ARG A 121 -15.37 -0.74 6.25
C ARG A 121 -14.41 -1.76 6.83
N SER A 122 -14.67 -3.06 6.64
CA SER A 122 -13.78 -4.13 7.11
C SER A 122 -12.43 -4.07 6.39
N ALA A 123 -12.42 -3.84 5.07
CA ALA A 123 -11.20 -3.65 4.31
C ALA A 123 -10.41 -2.41 4.79
N TRP A 124 -11.09 -1.29 5.04
CA TRP A 124 -10.47 -0.12 5.65
C TRP A 124 -9.94 -0.41 7.07
N GLY A 125 -10.70 -1.14 7.89
CA GLY A 125 -10.26 -1.60 9.21
C GLY A 125 -8.98 -2.45 9.13
N GLY A 126 -8.88 -3.33 8.15
CA GLY A 126 -7.66 -4.09 7.84
C GLY A 126 -6.48 -3.18 7.48
N ALA A 127 -6.70 -2.13 6.66
CA ALA A 127 -5.67 -1.15 6.34
C ALA A 127 -5.21 -0.36 7.59
N VAL A 128 -6.13 -0.01 8.50
CA VAL A 128 -5.79 0.63 9.79
C VAL A 128 -4.92 -0.28 10.65
N LEU A 129 -5.31 -1.55 10.82
CA LEU A 129 -4.54 -2.53 11.60
C LEU A 129 -3.16 -2.77 10.99
N GLY A 130 -3.09 -2.90 9.67
CA GLY A 130 -1.83 -3.04 8.96
C GLY A 130 -0.92 -1.82 9.12
N MET A 131 -1.48 -0.60 9.09
CA MET A 131 -0.71 0.63 9.34
C MET A 131 -0.18 0.71 10.77
N ILE A 132 -0.98 0.34 11.77
CA ILE A 132 -0.53 0.27 13.17
C ILE A 132 0.62 -0.72 13.31
N PHE A 133 0.49 -1.90 12.68
CA PHE A 133 1.54 -2.92 12.71
C PHE A 133 2.83 -2.45 12.00
N ALA A 134 2.71 -1.79 10.84
CA ALA A 134 3.84 -1.21 10.11
C ALA A 134 4.58 -0.15 10.95
N LEU A 135 3.86 0.78 11.58
CA LEU A 135 4.45 1.78 12.48
C LEU A 135 5.16 1.13 13.68
N TRP A 136 4.58 0.07 14.24
CA TRP A 136 5.22 -0.67 15.33
C TRP A 136 6.50 -1.36 14.85
N MET A 137 6.50 -1.99 13.68
CA MET A 137 7.68 -2.61 13.08
C MET A 137 8.77 -1.58 12.75
N PHE A 138 8.37 -0.43 12.22
CA PHE A 138 9.28 0.69 11.98
C PHE A 138 9.93 1.16 13.28
N TYR A 139 9.15 1.31 14.36
CA TYR A 139 9.67 1.66 15.69
C TYR A 139 10.66 0.62 16.20
N MET A 140 10.36 -0.68 16.09
CA MET A 140 11.25 -1.75 16.50
C MET A 140 12.59 -1.71 15.73
N SER A 141 12.53 -1.55 14.41
CA SER A 141 13.72 -1.43 13.57
C SER A 141 14.54 -0.18 13.89
N PHE A 142 13.88 0.97 14.00
CA PHE A 142 14.50 2.27 14.21
C PHE A 142 15.07 2.47 15.63
N ALA A 143 14.29 2.14 16.67
CA ALA A 143 14.61 2.50 18.05
C ALA A 143 15.28 1.34 18.83
N VAL A 144 14.84 0.10 18.60
CA VAL A 144 15.27 -1.07 19.38
C VAL A 144 16.43 -1.78 18.71
N ILE A 145 16.25 -2.22 17.47
CA ILE A 145 17.25 -2.98 16.71
C ILE A 145 18.36 -2.06 16.22
N ARG A 146 18.02 -0.82 15.87
CA ARG A 146 18.92 0.20 15.31
C ARG A 146 19.53 -0.22 13.97
N VAL A 147 18.83 -1.07 13.24
CA VAL A 147 19.19 -1.53 11.90
C VAL A 147 17.94 -1.43 11.02
N LEU A 148 18.12 -0.97 9.80
CA LEU A 148 17.05 -0.79 8.83
C LEU A 148 17.06 -1.92 7.82
N CYS A 149 15.88 -2.37 7.43
CA CYS A 149 15.70 -3.33 6.36
C CYS A 149 15.06 -2.63 5.14
N PRO A 150 15.71 -2.58 3.97
CA PRO A 150 15.17 -1.89 2.79
C PRO A 150 13.81 -2.41 2.36
N TRP A 151 13.59 -3.73 2.41
CA TRP A 151 12.31 -4.34 2.06
C TRP A 151 11.21 -4.05 3.09
N CYS A 152 11.58 -3.95 4.39
CA CYS A 152 10.63 -3.53 5.42
C CYS A 152 10.18 -2.07 5.18
N LEU A 153 11.11 -1.18 4.86
CA LEU A 153 10.79 0.22 4.51
C LEU A 153 9.91 0.31 3.26
N THR A 154 10.16 -0.54 2.25
CA THR A 154 9.30 -0.62 1.06
C THR A 154 7.90 -1.07 1.43
N LEU A 155 7.77 -2.04 2.34
CA LEU A 155 6.48 -2.51 2.87
C LEU A 155 5.76 -1.39 3.64
N ASP A 156 6.47 -0.63 4.48
CA ASP A 156 5.92 0.50 5.24
C ASP A 156 5.37 1.59 4.30
N VAL A 157 6.10 1.93 3.22
CA VAL A 157 5.61 2.85 2.17
C VAL A 157 4.37 2.29 1.49
N GLY A 158 4.36 0.99 1.16
CA GLY A 158 3.20 0.31 0.60
C GLY A 158 1.97 0.41 1.52
N MET A 159 2.15 0.15 2.82
CA MET A 159 1.09 0.24 3.82
C MET A 159 0.58 1.68 3.99
N LEU A 160 1.46 2.66 3.92
CA LEU A 160 1.09 4.09 3.97
C LEU A 160 0.19 4.46 2.79
N LEU A 161 0.53 4.04 1.58
CA LEU A 161 -0.29 4.27 0.38
C LEU A 161 -1.63 3.56 0.46
N ILE A 162 -1.68 2.31 0.95
CA ILE A 162 -2.93 1.56 1.17
C ILE A 162 -3.81 2.30 2.18
N PHE A 163 -3.26 2.67 3.33
CA PHE A 163 -4.01 3.30 4.41
C PHE A 163 -4.60 4.65 3.98
N PHE A 164 -3.79 5.56 3.44
CA PHE A 164 -4.28 6.87 3.00
C PHE A 164 -5.21 6.77 1.79
N GLY A 165 -4.90 5.89 0.84
CA GLY A 165 -5.74 5.66 -0.33
C GLY A 165 -7.12 5.12 0.05
N MET A 166 -7.19 4.08 0.88
CA MET A 166 -8.45 3.52 1.35
C MET A 166 -9.23 4.49 2.24
N THR A 167 -8.54 5.24 3.11
CA THR A 167 -9.17 6.24 3.99
C THR A 167 -9.84 7.33 3.15
N ARG A 168 -9.12 7.89 2.19
CA ARG A 168 -9.66 8.92 1.29
C ARG A 168 -10.86 8.40 0.49
N TYR A 169 -10.72 7.22 -0.12
CA TYR A 169 -11.83 6.59 -0.84
C TYR A 169 -13.07 6.42 0.06
N CYS A 170 -12.90 5.89 1.27
CA CYS A 170 -14.01 5.67 2.22
C CYS A 170 -14.69 6.97 2.65
N ILE A 171 -13.94 8.07 2.79
CA ILE A 171 -14.48 9.40 3.09
C ILE A 171 -15.29 9.93 1.90
N GLU A 172 -14.73 9.88 0.69
CA GLU A 172 -15.39 10.37 -0.52
C GLU A 172 -16.66 9.55 -0.85
N ALA A 173 -16.60 8.23 -0.67
CA ALA A 173 -17.73 7.32 -0.84
C ALA A 173 -18.77 7.40 0.29
N GLY A 174 -18.52 8.19 1.35
CA GLY A 174 -19.42 8.33 2.51
C GLY A 174 -19.55 7.06 3.33
N VAL A 175 -18.57 6.17 3.28
CA VAL A 175 -18.51 4.93 4.08
C VAL A 175 -18.11 5.24 5.52
N ILE A 176 -17.19 6.19 5.71
CA ILE A 176 -16.70 6.68 7.01
C ILE A 176 -16.73 8.20 7.06
N GLY A 177 -16.83 8.76 8.28
CA GLY A 177 -16.79 10.20 8.51
C GLY A 177 -18.09 10.93 8.15
N GLY A 178 -18.12 12.22 8.49
CA GLY A 178 -19.21 13.15 8.22
C GLY A 178 -18.77 14.28 7.28
N GLU A 179 -19.60 15.32 7.15
CA GLU A 179 -19.33 16.46 6.25
C GLU A 179 -18.02 17.21 6.59
N ARG A 180 -17.61 17.25 7.86
CA ARG A 180 -16.31 17.84 8.26
C ARG A 180 -15.14 17.06 7.68
N THR A 181 -15.20 15.72 7.73
CA THR A 181 -14.17 14.83 7.21
C THR A 181 -14.07 14.91 5.69
N LYS A 182 -15.22 15.01 4.99
CA LYS A 182 -15.25 15.24 3.54
C LYS A 182 -14.62 16.57 3.15
N ARG A 183 -14.87 17.63 3.94
CA ARG A 183 -14.26 18.95 3.71
C ARG A 183 -12.74 18.88 3.90
N PHE A 184 -12.26 18.17 4.92
CA PHE A 184 -10.85 17.94 5.17
C PHE A 184 -10.17 17.22 3.99
N ALA A 185 -10.75 16.13 3.50
CA ALA A 185 -10.24 15.38 2.35
C ALA A 185 -10.27 16.21 1.05
N ARG A 186 -11.29 17.05 0.83
CA ARG A 186 -11.37 17.94 -0.35
C ARG A 186 -10.24 18.95 -0.41
N HIS A 187 -9.74 19.44 0.71
CA HIS A 187 -8.61 20.36 0.77
C HIS A 187 -7.24 19.64 0.66
N GLY A 188 -7.23 18.30 0.56
CA GLY A 188 -6.01 17.52 0.38
C GLY A 188 -5.17 17.38 1.66
N TYR A 189 -5.72 17.71 2.83
CA TYR A 189 -5.00 17.58 4.10
C TYR A 189 -4.61 16.14 4.44
N ASP A 190 -5.38 15.17 3.93
CA ASP A 190 -5.07 13.74 4.03
C ASP A 190 -3.76 13.39 3.29
N VAL A 191 -3.59 13.91 2.07
CA VAL A 191 -2.35 13.75 1.29
C VAL A 191 -1.20 14.46 1.99
N LEU A 192 -1.43 15.68 2.49
CA LEU A 192 -0.42 16.42 3.24
C LEU A 192 0.02 15.64 4.48
N CYS A 193 -0.91 15.06 5.24
CA CYS A 193 -0.58 14.20 6.39
C CYS A 193 0.27 13.00 5.97
N GLY A 194 -0.10 12.30 4.88
CA GLY A 194 0.66 11.15 4.38
C GLY A 194 2.08 11.53 3.96
N VAL A 195 2.23 12.60 3.19
CA VAL A 195 3.54 13.14 2.80
C VAL A 195 4.35 13.59 4.02
N SER A 196 3.73 14.25 4.99
CA SER A 196 4.40 14.68 6.22
C SER A 196 4.93 13.52 7.05
N VAL A 197 4.16 12.43 7.17
CA VAL A 197 4.62 11.21 7.84
C VAL A 197 5.82 10.60 7.13
N LEU A 198 5.78 10.50 5.79
CA LEU A 198 6.88 9.98 5.00
C LEU A 198 8.15 10.86 5.14
N VAL A 199 8.01 12.18 5.00
CA VAL A 199 9.12 13.13 5.14
C VAL A 199 9.71 13.06 6.55
N LEU A 200 8.87 12.97 7.58
CA LEU A 200 9.32 12.82 8.96
C LEU A 200 10.11 11.52 9.16
N ALA A 201 9.61 10.40 8.62
CA ALA A 201 10.31 9.11 8.71
C ALA A 201 11.68 9.16 8.02
N VAL A 202 11.75 9.73 6.81
CA VAL A 202 13.01 9.91 6.07
C VAL A 202 13.96 10.86 6.83
N ALA A 203 13.47 11.97 7.35
CA ALA A 203 14.27 12.90 8.13
C ALA A 203 14.86 12.23 9.41
N LEU A 204 14.06 11.45 10.12
CA LEU A 204 14.51 10.70 11.29
C LEU A 204 15.59 9.67 10.92
N ILE A 205 15.44 8.97 9.79
CA ILE A 205 16.45 8.02 9.30
C ILE A 205 17.75 8.76 8.99
N ILE A 206 17.70 9.87 8.26
CA ILE A 206 18.88 10.65 7.89
C ILE A 206 19.58 11.21 9.14
N VAL A 207 18.85 11.77 10.08
CA VAL A 207 19.43 12.35 11.31
C VAL A 207 20.13 11.28 12.15
N LYS A 208 19.56 10.07 12.24
CA LYS A 208 20.10 9.02 13.10
C LYS A 208 21.19 8.19 12.44
N PHE A 209 21.05 7.89 11.17
CA PHE A 209 21.91 6.95 10.45
C PHE A 209 22.73 7.63 9.33
N GLY A 210 22.51 8.91 9.07
CA GLY A 210 23.14 9.61 7.93
C GLY A 210 24.66 9.58 7.97
N ALA A 211 25.29 9.64 9.15
CA ALA A 211 26.74 9.56 9.29
C ALA A 211 27.31 8.16 9.00
N GLU A 212 26.48 7.11 9.09
CA GLU A 212 26.87 5.72 8.87
C GLU A 212 26.44 5.22 7.48
N LEU A 213 25.59 5.98 6.78
CA LEU A 213 25.11 5.72 5.42
C LEU A 213 26.01 6.37 4.35
N LEU A 214 26.77 7.42 4.70
CA LEU A 214 27.71 8.15 3.86
C LEU A 214 29.17 7.67 4.08
#